data_bfe7cc621b5902097bef741d5f32e289
#
_entry.id   bfe7cc621b5902097bef741d5f32e289
#
_cell.length_a   1.000
_cell.length_b   1.000
_cell.length_c   1.000
_cell.angle_alpha   90.00
_cell.angle_beta   90.00
_cell.angle_gamma   90.00
#
_symmetry.space_group_name_H-M   'P 1'
#
loop_
_entity.id
_entity.type
_entity.pdbx_description
1 polymer ?
#
loop_
_entity_poly.entity_id
_entity_poly.type
_entity_poly.pdbx_seq_one_letter_code
_entity_poly.pdbx_strand_id
1 'polypeptide(L)'
;MSERIIMFTGTECTHCKEMHPLVEQLEKELGIKIVQLEVWHDAENAAFLESIDKNPDGGVFCGGIPLFYNEKTGKKLCGNQKYEKLKAWALGELK
;
A
#
# COMPACT_ATOMS: atom_id res chain seq x y z
N MET A 1 -12.28 -0.39 14.74
CA MET A 1 -10.88 -0.27 14.32
C MET A 1 -10.69 -0.94 12.98
N SER A 2 -9.96 -0.29 12.10
CA SER A 2 -9.73 -0.84 10.77
C SER A 2 -8.49 -1.72 10.74
N GLU A 3 -8.60 -2.87 10.07
CA GLU A 3 -7.47 -3.79 9.89
C GLU A 3 -7.27 -4.06 8.41
N ARG A 4 -7.48 -3.03 7.59
CA ARG A 4 -7.39 -3.18 6.14
C ARG A 4 -5.94 -3.30 5.68
N ILE A 5 -5.77 -4.07 4.60
CA ILE A 5 -4.53 -4.13 3.85
C ILE A 5 -4.76 -3.23 2.65
N ILE A 6 -4.02 -2.13 2.55
CA ILE A 6 -4.31 -1.06 1.59
C ILE A 6 -3.17 -0.85 0.62
N MET A 7 -3.52 -0.65 -0.66
CA MET A 7 -2.61 -0.18 -1.69
C MET A 7 -3.12 1.17 -2.18
N PHE A 8 -2.31 2.21 -2.00
CA PHE A 8 -2.61 3.52 -2.57
C PHE A 8 -2.10 3.54 -4.00
N THR A 9 -2.95 3.92 -4.94
CA THR A 9 -2.68 3.81 -6.36
C THR A 9 -3.14 5.06 -7.11
N GLY A 10 -2.76 5.19 -8.38
CA GLY A 10 -3.23 6.23 -9.28
C GLY A 10 -3.62 5.62 -10.60
N THR A 11 -4.66 6.16 -11.23
CA THR A 11 -5.20 5.61 -12.47
C THR A 11 -4.15 5.54 -13.57
N GLU A 12 -3.28 6.55 -13.66
CA GLU A 12 -2.23 6.64 -14.68
C GLU A 12 -0.86 6.19 -14.18
N CYS A 13 -0.78 5.62 -12.98
CA CYS A 13 0.48 5.24 -12.36
C CYS A 13 1.03 3.94 -12.98
N THR A 14 2.16 4.05 -13.67
CA THR A 14 2.81 2.91 -14.34
C THR A 14 3.28 1.86 -13.31
N HIS A 15 3.93 2.31 -12.24
CA HIS A 15 4.43 1.39 -11.21
C HIS A 15 3.29 0.69 -10.49
N CYS A 16 2.17 1.40 -10.29
CA CYS A 16 0.99 0.78 -9.69
C CYS A 16 0.45 -0.34 -10.58
N LYS A 17 0.43 -0.12 -11.89
CA LYS A 17 -0.01 -1.14 -12.85
C LYS A 17 0.89 -2.37 -12.83
N GLU A 18 2.20 -2.17 -12.65
CA GLU A 18 3.15 -3.26 -12.55
C GLU A 18 2.91 -4.12 -11.30
N MET A 19 2.40 -3.50 -10.23
CA MET A 19 2.12 -4.21 -8.99
C MET A 19 0.78 -4.93 -8.98
N HIS A 20 -0.16 -4.58 -9.85
CA HIS A 20 -1.48 -5.20 -9.88
C HIS A 20 -1.45 -6.74 -9.99
N PRO A 21 -0.66 -7.34 -10.89
CA PRO A 21 -0.61 -8.80 -10.97
C PRO A 21 -0.12 -9.45 -9.67
N LEU A 22 0.85 -8.82 -8.99
CA LEU A 22 1.37 -9.31 -7.73
C LEU A 22 0.32 -9.21 -6.63
N VAL A 23 -0.42 -8.09 -6.60
CA VAL A 23 -1.49 -7.87 -5.64
C VAL A 23 -2.60 -8.92 -5.84
N GLU A 24 -3.00 -9.18 -7.09
CA GLU A 24 -4.01 -10.18 -7.39
C GLU A 24 -3.57 -11.58 -6.98
N GLN A 25 -2.31 -11.92 -7.26
CA GLN A 25 -1.76 -13.22 -6.87
C GLN A 25 -1.75 -13.37 -5.35
N LEU A 26 -1.37 -12.31 -4.64
CA LEU A 26 -1.34 -12.30 -3.19
C LEU A 26 -2.73 -12.50 -2.59
N GLU A 27 -3.72 -11.82 -3.15
CA GLU A 27 -5.10 -11.96 -2.70
C GLU A 27 -5.60 -13.40 -2.84
N LYS A 28 -5.29 -14.04 -3.97
CA LYS A 28 -5.67 -15.44 -4.20
C LYS A 28 -4.94 -16.39 -3.28
N GLU A 29 -3.65 -16.19 -3.10
CA GLU A 29 -2.83 -17.09 -2.30
C GLU A 29 -3.20 -17.04 -0.82
N LEU A 30 -3.45 -15.86 -0.28
CA LEU A 30 -3.74 -15.67 1.14
C LEU A 30 -5.23 -15.65 1.46
N GLY A 31 -6.10 -15.61 0.45
CA GLY A 31 -7.53 -15.51 0.66
C GLY A 31 -7.95 -14.20 1.30
N ILE A 32 -7.24 -13.12 1.02
CA ILE A 32 -7.52 -11.79 1.56
C ILE A 32 -7.92 -10.83 0.46
N LYS A 33 -8.42 -9.67 0.85
CA LYS A 33 -8.71 -8.59 -0.08
C LYS A 33 -7.83 -7.39 0.25
N ILE A 34 -7.13 -6.88 -0.78
CA ILE A 34 -6.34 -5.66 -0.65
C ILE A 34 -7.18 -4.51 -1.18
N VAL A 35 -7.46 -3.55 -0.31
CA VAL A 35 -8.24 -2.37 -0.66
C VAL A 35 -7.36 -1.43 -1.48
N GLN A 36 -7.84 -1.05 -2.66
CA GLN A 36 -7.11 -0.12 -3.52
C GLN A 36 -7.76 1.25 -3.44
N LEU A 37 -7.00 2.26 -3.03
CA LEU A 37 -7.47 3.64 -2.89
C LEU A 37 -6.75 4.51 -3.91
N GLU A 38 -7.51 5.01 -4.88
CA GLU A 38 -6.98 5.90 -5.91
C GLU A 38 -6.79 7.29 -5.31
N VAL A 39 -5.60 7.89 -5.49
CA VAL A 39 -5.25 9.16 -4.84
C VAL A 39 -5.02 10.31 -5.80
N TRP A 40 -4.90 10.06 -7.10
CA TRP A 40 -4.66 11.14 -8.07
C TRP A 40 -5.92 11.88 -8.44
N HIS A 41 -7.08 11.21 -8.36
CA HIS A 41 -8.38 11.79 -8.72
C HIS A 41 -9.37 11.82 -7.56
N ASP A 42 -8.97 11.34 -6.40
CA ASP A 42 -9.82 11.30 -5.21
C ASP A 42 -9.13 12.04 -4.06
N ALA A 43 -9.64 13.23 -3.74
CA ALA A 43 -9.04 14.11 -2.75
C ALA A 43 -9.09 13.52 -1.32
N GLU A 44 -10.13 12.77 -1.00
CA GLU A 44 -10.24 12.16 0.33
C GLU A 44 -9.18 11.08 0.53
N ASN A 45 -8.98 10.24 -0.49
CA ASN A 45 -7.95 9.20 -0.44
C ASN A 45 -6.56 9.83 -0.41
N ALA A 46 -6.35 10.92 -1.15
CA ALA A 46 -5.08 11.63 -1.15
C ALA A 46 -4.77 12.20 0.24
N ALA A 47 -5.77 12.77 0.92
CA ALA A 47 -5.60 13.31 2.26
C ALA A 47 -5.27 12.19 3.26
N PHE A 48 -5.91 11.03 3.12
CA PHE A 48 -5.60 9.88 3.96
C PHE A 48 -4.16 9.42 3.75
N LEU A 49 -3.72 9.33 2.49
CA LEU A 49 -2.34 8.95 2.19
C LEU A 49 -1.36 9.92 2.85
N GLU A 50 -1.59 11.22 2.73
CA GLU A 50 -0.72 12.23 3.35
C GLU A 50 -0.64 12.05 4.86
N SER A 51 -1.72 11.64 5.50
CA SER A 51 -1.75 11.44 6.94
C SER A 51 -0.88 10.29 7.43
N ILE A 52 -0.65 9.28 6.56
CA ILE A 52 0.14 8.10 6.93
C ILE A 52 1.52 8.07 6.28
N ASP A 53 1.76 8.88 5.23
CA ASP A 53 3.03 8.90 4.49
C ASP A 53 4.06 9.76 5.23
N LYS A 54 4.34 9.37 6.47
CA LYS A 54 5.23 10.13 7.36
C LYS A 54 6.17 9.21 8.12
N ASN A 55 7.37 9.70 8.34
CA ASN A 55 8.34 9.07 9.22
C ASN A 55 8.11 9.53 10.66
N PRO A 56 8.66 8.82 11.66
CA PRO A 56 8.54 9.24 13.06
C PRO A 56 9.08 10.65 13.32
N ASP A 57 10.02 11.13 12.50
CA ASP A 57 10.59 12.48 12.64
C ASP A 57 9.71 13.56 11.99
N GLY A 58 8.58 13.19 11.39
CA GLY A 58 7.67 14.12 10.73
C GLY A 58 7.95 14.32 9.25
N GLY A 59 9.02 13.75 8.71
CA GLY A 59 9.32 13.83 7.29
C GLY A 59 8.46 12.88 6.45
N VAL A 60 8.49 13.07 5.14
CA VAL A 60 7.74 12.24 4.20
C VAL A 60 8.42 10.86 4.09
N PHE A 61 7.62 9.79 4.18
CA PHE A 61 8.14 8.43 4.07
C PHE A 61 8.42 8.04 2.61
N CYS A 62 7.47 8.23 1.72
CA CYS A 62 7.56 7.81 0.32
C CYS A 62 7.49 8.98 -0.66
N GLY A 63 6.50 9.84 -0.49
CA GLY A 63 6.28 10.98 -1.37
C GLY A 63 5.63 10.62 -2.69
N GLY A 64 5.09 9.41 -2.83
CA GLY A 64 4.48 8.97 -4.08
C GLY A 64 3.75 7.64 -3.93
N ILE A 65 3.39 7.06 -5.06
CA ILE A 65 2.66 5.79 -5.14
C ILE A 65 3.41 4.83 -6.07
N PRO A 66 3.17 3.51 -5.99
CA PRO A 66 2.27 2.87 -5.04
C PRO A 66 2.83 2.91 -3.61
N LEU A 67 1.93 3.03 -2.63
CA LEU A 67 2.31 2.89 -1.23
C LEU A 67 1.40 1.82 -0.63
N PHE A 68 2.00 0.86 0.06
CA PHE A 68 1.28 -0.23 0.69
C PHE A 68 1.24 0.00 2.20
N TYR A 69 0.05 -0.06 2.79
CA TYR A 69 -0.13 0.20 4.21
C TYR A 69 -0.97 -0.90 4.86
N ASN A 70 -0.42 -1.54 5.88
CA ASN A 70 -1.13 -2.55 6.66
C ASN A 70 -1.62 -1.90 7.95
N GLU A 71 -2.92 -1.68 8.05
CA GLU A 71 -3.51 -1.01 9.21
C GLU A 71 -3.38 -1.83 10.49
N LYS A 72 -3.25 -3.14 10.36
CA LYS A 72 -3.11 -4.03 11.52
C LYS A 72 -1.76 -3.90 12.19
N THR A 73 -0.69 -3.78 11.41
CA THR A 73 0.68 -3.72 11.92
C THR A 73 1.27 -2.31 11.91
N GLY A 74 0.67 -1.39 11.14
CA GLY A 74 1.23 -0.08 10.92
C GLY A 74 2.41 -0.04 9.96
N LYS A 75 2.75 -1.15 9.32
CA LYS A 75 3.90 -1.22 8.43
C LYS A 75 3.54 -0.74 7.03
N LYS A 76 4.49 -0.04 6.41
CA LYS A 76 4.33 0.56 5.07
C LYS A 76 5.45 0.10 4.15
N LEU A 77 5.13 -0.01 2.86
CA LEU A 77 6.12 -0.25 1.80
C LEU A 77 5.95 0.81 0.73
N CYS A 78 7.07 1.30 0.20
CA CYS A 78 7.07 2.37 -0.81
C CYS A 78 7.54 1.84 -2.16
N GLY A 79 6.75 2.10 -3.20
CA GLY A 79 7.13 1.79 -4.58
C GLY A 79 6.98 0.32 -4.93
N ASN A 80 7.63 -0.08 -6.03
CA ASN A 80 7.59 -1.46 -6.49
C ASN A 80 8.26 -2.39 -5.48
N GLN A 81 7.62 -3.51 -5.20
CA GLN A 81 8.10 -4.49 -4.24
C GLN A 81 8.18 -5.88 -4.87
N LYS A 82 9.10 -6.69 -4.37
CA LYS A 82 9.15 -8.09 -4.75
C LYS A 82 8.01 -8.83 -4.06
N TYR A 83 7.56 -9.91 -4.69
CA TYR A 83 6.41 -10.65 -4.19
C TYR A 83 6.62 -11.16 -2.75
N GLU A 84 7.78 -11.70 -2.45
CA GLU A 84 8.06 -12.21 -1.10
C GLU A 84 7.95 -11.12 -0.04
N LYS A 85 8.44 -9.93 -0.34
CA LYS A 85 8.38 -8.81 0.61
C LYS A 85 6.95 -8.32 0.77
N LEU A 86 6.20 -8.25 -0.32
CA LEU A 86 4.80 -7.84 -0.29
C LEU A 86 3.98 -8.83 0.53
N LYS A 87 4.24 -10.14 0.36
CA LYS A 87 3.57 -11.18 1.11
C LYS A 87 3.87 -11.09 2.61
N ALA A 88 5.14 -10.89 2.97
CA ALA A 88 5.54 -10.74 4.37
C ALA A 88 4.85 -9.52 5.00
N TRP A 89 4.78 -8.43 4.27
CA TRP A 89 4.09 -7.22 4.72
C TRP A 89 2.61 -7.49 4.98
N ALA A 90 1.94 -8.17 4.06
CA ALA A 90 0.49 -8.46 4.18
C ALA A 90 0.21 -9.41 5.34
N LEU A 91 1.11 -10.34 5.62
CA LEU A 91 0.97 -11.29 6.72
C LEU A 91 1.39 -10.70 8.07
N GLY A 92 1.95 -9.50 8.08
CA GLY A 92 2.45 -8.90 9.31
C GLY A 92 3.78 -9.46 9.78
N GLU A 93 4.53 -10.11 8.88
CA GLU A 93 5.82 -10.72 9.19
C GLU A 93 7.01 -9.84 8.84
N LEU A 94 6.75 -8.67 8.27
CA LEU A 94 7.80 -7.74 7.88
C LEU A 94 8.44 -7.12 9.13
N LYS A 95 9.75 -7.20 9.19
CA LYS A 95 10.54 -6.66 10.31
C LYS A 95 11.08 -5.26 10.00
#